data_34a2e758a6a1f42e8f21539d7e5d423e
#
_entry.id   34a2e758a6a1f42e8f21539d7e5d423e
#
_cell.length_a   1.000
_cell.length_b   1.000
_cell.length_c   1.000
_cell.angle_alpha   90.00
_cell.angle_beta   90.00
_cell.angle_gamma   90.00
#
_symmetry.space_group_name_H-M   'P 1'
#
loop_
_entity.id
_entity.type
_entity.pdbx_description
1 polymer ?
#
loop_
_entity_poly.entity_id
_entity_poly.type
_entity_poly.pdbx_seq_one_letter_code
_entity_poly.pdbx_strand_id
1 'polypeptide(L)'
;MDRKHKKGFTAHIHAIQYLTKLGYWVFDNISKLGPCDLIGLNDKGEILLVDVKSTSKRKTGNFAGYFIKRSPTKLQKKLKIRILMVSDDGSCTSKNRRN
;
A
#
# COMPACT_ATOMS: atom_id res chain seq x y z
N MET A 1 19.85 -4.72 8.55
CA MET A 1 18.45 -4.99 8.13
C MET A 1 18.49 -5.82 6.87
N ASP A 2 17.74 -6.90 6.84
CA ASP A 2 17.76 -7.72 5.64
C ASP A 2 16.97 -7.05 4.51
N ARG A 3 17.11 -7.61 3.33
CA ARG A 3 16.57 -7.04 2.11
C ARG A 3 15.06 -6.91 2.11
N LYS A 4 14.39 -7.93 2.63
CA LYS A 4 12.93 -7.96 2.67
C LYS A 4 12.36 -6.87 3.57
N HIS A 5 12.92 -6.72 4.76
CA HIS A 5 12.48 -5.71 5.70
C HIS A 5 12.76 -4.30 5.19
N LYS A 6 13.92 -4.13 4.56
CA LYS A 6 14.28 -2.84 3.98
C LYS A 6 13.28 -2.42 2.91
N LYS A 7 12.88 -3.35 2.06
CA LYS A 7 11.93 -3.07 0.99
C LYS A 7 10.57 -2.68 1.56
N GLY A 8 10.10 -3.42 2.57
CA GLY A 8 8.82 -3.11 3.20
C GLY A 8 8.82 -1.75 3.87
N PHE A 9 9.90 -1.42 4.57
CA PHE A 9 10.03 -0.14 5.24
C PHE A 9 10.03 1.00 4.22
N THR A 10 10.78 0.85 3.14
CA THR A 10 10.85 1.87 2.10
C THR A 10 9.50 2.09 1.44
N ALA A 11 8.77 1.01 1.16
CA ALA A 11 7.43 1.12 0.58
C ALA A 11 6.49 1.88 1.51
N HIS A 12 6.59 1.63 2.81
CA HIS A 12 5.76 2.30 3.81
C HIS A 12 6.01 3.81 3.80
N ILE A 13 7.27 4.21 3.75
CA ILE A 13 7.63 5.64 3.71
C ILE A 13 7.11 6.30 2.43
N HIS A 14 7.26 5.64 1.29
CA HIS A 14 6.75 6.18 0.03
C HIS A 14 5.23 6.34 0.06
N ALA A 15 4.54 5.40 0.68
CA ALA A 15 3.08 5.47 0.81
C ALA A 15 2.67 6.69 1.64
N ILE A 16 3.36 6.95 2.73
CA ILE A 16 3.08 8.11 3.57
C ILE A 16 3.28 9.40 2.78
N GLN A 17 4.37 9.50 2.04
CA GLN A 17 4.64 10.67 1.22
C GLN A 17 3.57 10.88 0.16
N TYR A 18 3.17 9.79 -0.49
CA TYR A 18 2.17 9.82 -1.53
C TYR A 18 0.84 10.36 -1.00
N LEU A 19 0.37 9.81 0.12
CA LEU A 19 -0.89 10.24 0.72
C LEU A 19 -0.82 11.69 1.22
N THR A 20 0.32 12.07 1.76
CA THR A 20 0.52 13.44 2.22
C THR A 20 0.42 14.42 1.06
N LYS A 21 1.01 14.08 -0.08
CA LYS A 21 0.93 14.92 -1.27
C LYS A 21 -0.48 15.05 -1.81
N LEU A 22 -1.31 14.02 -1.57
CA LEU A 22 -2.72 14.07 -1.98
C LEU A 22 -3.60 14.88 -1.04
N GLY A 23 -3.04 15.37 0.06
CA GLY A 23 -3.77 16.21 0.98
C GLY A 23 -4.32 15.51 2.21
N TYR A 24 -3.82 14.32 2.51
CA TYR A 24 -4.25 13.60 3.70
C TYR A 24 -3.30 13.81 4.85
N TRP A 25 -3.85 13.90 6.05
CA TRP A 25 -3.09 13.66 7.27
C TRP A 25 -3.00 12.15 7.42
N VAL A 26 -1.81 11.63 7.69
CA VAL A 26 -1.58 10.19 7.67
C VAL A 26 -1.30 9.68 9.07
N PHE A 27 -2.03 8.62 9.44
CA PHE A 27 -1.89 7.98 10.75
C PHE A 27 -1.39 6.57 10.55
N ASP A 28 -0.39 6.20 11.34
CA ASP A 28 0.28 4.92 11.21
C ASP A 28 -0.27 3.92 12.21
N ASN A 29 -0.34 2.66 11.80
CA ASN A 29 -0.74 1.58 12.69
C ASN A 29 0.46 1.15 13.51
N ILE A 30 0.57 1.67 14.71
CA ILE A 30 1.70 1.40 15.60
C ILE A 30 1.78 -0.07 16.00
N SER A 31 0.64 -0.70 16.25
CA SER A 31 0.62 -2.10 16.72
C SER A 31 1.02 -3.09 15.64
N LYS A 32 0.90 -2.71 14.38
CA LYS A 32 1.17 -3.57 13.23
C LYS A 32 0.19 -4.75 13.14
N LEU A 33 -0.90 -4.69 13.86
CA LEU A 33 -1.93 -5.71 13.82
C LEU A 33 -3.15 -5.19 13.07
N GLY A 34 -3.91 -6.11 12.50
CA GLY A 34 -5.14 -5.75 11.82
C GLY A 34 -4.94 -5.58 10.31
N PRO A 35 -6.00 -5.25 9.62
CA PRO A 35 -6.02 -5.31 8.15
C PRO A 35 -5.56 -4.04 7.45
N CYS A 36 -5.20 -2.99 8.19
CA CYS A 36 -4.92 -1.69 7.62
C CYS A 36 -3.60 -1.15 8.17
N ASP A 37 -2.74 -0.68 7.27
CA ASP A 37 -1.43 -0.15 7.65
C ASP A 37 -1.45 1.33 7.97
N LEU A 38 -2.22 2.09 7.21
CA LEU A 38 -2.27 3.55 7.32
C LEU A 38 -3.71 4.01 7.21
N ILE A 39 -3.98 5.13 7.86
CA ILE A 39 -5.27 5.81 7.72
C ILE A 39 -5.00 7.23 7.27
N GLY A 40 -5.68 7.67 6.23
CA GLY A 40 -5.62 9.04 5.77
C GLY A 40 -6.91 9.77 6.12
N LEU A 41 -6.77 11.01 6.54
CA LEU A 41 -7.91 11.88 6.84
C LEU A 41 -7.66 13.20 6.14
N ASN A 42 -8.62 13.67 5.35
CA ASN A 42 -8.46 14.96 4.69
C ASN A 42 -9.33 16.04 5.35
N ASP A 43 -9.23 17.26 4.86
CA ASP A 43 -9.92 18.38 5.48
C ASP A 43 -11.43 18.37 5.20
N LYS A 44 -11.88 17.50 4.32
CA LYS A 44 -13.31 17.30 4.08
C LYS A 44 -13.92 16.26 5.01
N GLY A 45 -13.08 15.67 5.88
CA GLY A 45 -13.53 14.62 6.78
C GLY A 45 -13.58 13.24 6.16
N GLU A 46 -13.05 13.08 4.96
CA GLU A 46 -13.02 11.78 4.32
C GLU A 46 -11.91 10.94 4.89
N ILE A 47 -12.20 9.67 5.10
CA ILE A 47 -11.26 8.72 5.69
C ILE A 47 -10.88 7.68 4.66
N LEU A 48 -9.59 7.44 4.53
CA LEU A 48 -9.05 6.45 3.61
C LEU A 48 -8.29 5.40 4.40
N LEU A 49 -8.70 4.14 4.27
CA LEU A 49 -8.03 3.02 4.92
C LEU A 49 -7.13 2.35 3.89
N VAL A 50 -5.85 2.17 4.23
CA VAL A 50 -4.85 1.75 3.26
C VAL A 50 -4.02 0.59 3.78
N ASP A 51 -3.85 -0.43 2.93
CA ASP A 51 -2.90 -1.51 3.13
C ASP A 51 -1.78 -1.33 2.11
N VAL A 52 -0.55 -1.20 2.59
CA VAL A 52 0.61 -0.93 1.74
C VAL A 52 1.27 -2.23 1.34
N LYS A 53 1.46 -2.42 0.05
CA LYS A 53 2.14 -3.60 -0.49
C LYS A 53 3.27 -3.14 -1.41
N SER A 54 4.46 -3.66 -1.19
CA SER A 54 5.53 -3.45 -2.14
C SER A 54 5.35 -4.40 -3.31
N THR A 55 5.71 -3.93 -4.49
CA THR A 55 5.63 -4.77 -5.68
C THR A 55 6.98 -4.82 -6.36
N SER A 56 7.20 -5.88 -7.11
CA SER A 56 8.39 -6.00 -7.92
C SER A 56 8.07 -6.85 -9.13
N LYS A 57 8.88 -6.69 -10.17
CA LYS A 57 8.71 -7.49 -11.36
C LYS A 57 9.23 -8.91 -11.09
N ARG A 58 8.60 -9.89 -11.71
CA ARG A 58 9.09 -11.24 -11.66
C ARG A 58 10.39 -11.31 -12.45
N LYS A 59 11.37 -11.98 -11.88
CA LYS A 59 12.70 -12.02 -12.49
C LYS A 59 12.99 -13.33 -13.19
N THR A 60 12.22 -14.37 -12.88
CA THR A 60 12.47 -15.70 -13.45
C THR A 60 11.15 -16.34 -13.85
N GLY A 61 11.23 -17.40 -14.62
CA GLY A 61 10.05 -18.15 -15.03
C GLY A 61 9.37 -17.52 -16.22
N ASN A 62 8.20 -18.04 -16.55
CA ASN A 62 7.44 -17.58 -17.71
C ASN A 62 6.88 -16.18 -17.56
N PHE A 63 6.92 -15.65 -16.37
CA PHE A 63 6.36 -14.34 -16.07
C PHE A 63 7.42 -13.31 -15.73
N ALA A 64 8.65 -13.55 -16.18
CA ALA A 64 9.73 -12.60 -15.97
C ALA A 64 9.34 -11.26 -16.58
N GLY A 65 9.53 -10.20 -15.82
CA GLY A 65 9.19 -8.84 -16.24
C GLY A 65 7.79 -8.38 -15.85
N TYR A 66 6.91 -9.29 -15.44
CA TYR A 66 5.58 -8.92 -15.00
C TYR A 66 5.57 -8.62 -13.52
N PHE A 67 4.73 -7.66 -13.13
CA PHE A 67 4.57 -7.34 -11.71
C PHE A 67 3.78 -8.43 -11.01
N ILE A 68 4.14 -8.68 -9.75
CA ILE A 68 3.39 -9.58 -8.89
C ILE A 68 2.13 -8.85 -8.43
N LYS A 69 0.96 -9.44 -8.70
CA LYS A 69 -0.30 -8.86 -8.30
C LYS A 69 -0.60 -9.16 -6.84
N ARG A 70 -1.18 -8.20 -6.15
CA ARG A 70 -1.63 -8.35 -4.77
C ARG A 70 -3.13 -8.12 -4.72
N SER A 71 -3.83 -8.98 -4.00
CA SER A 71 -5.28 -8.88 -3.87
C SER A 71 -5.68 -8.65 -2.42
N PRO A 72 -6.74 -7.89 -2.18
CA PRO A 72 -7.20 -7.69 -0.81
C PRO A 72 -7.84 -8.97 -0.25
N THR A 73 -7.76 -9.14 1.05
CA THR A 73 -8.43 -10.23 1.75
C THR A 73 -9.93 -9.94 1.80
N LYS A 74 -10.70 -10.96 2.22
CA LYS A 74 -12.15 -10.77 2.39
C LYS A 74 -12.45 -9.67 3.39
N LEU A 75 -11.72 -9.64 4.50
CA LEU A 75 -11.92 -8.63 5.53
C LEU A 75 -11.61 -7.24 4.98
N GLN A 76 -10.54 -7.11 4.22
CA GLN A 76 -10.17 -5.82 3.64
C GLN A 76 -11.23 -5.33 2.66
N LYS A 77 -11.81 -6.23 1.87
CA LYS A 77 -12.91 -5.85 0.97
C LYS A 77 -14.12 -5.39 1.73
N LYS A 78 -14.47 -6.10 2.80
CA LYS A 78 -15.60 -5.76 3.63
C LYS A 78 -15.45 -4.37 4.26
N LEU A 79 -14.26 -4.05 4.69
CA LEU A 79 -13.96 -2.78 5.35
C LEU A 79 -13.61 -1.68 4.35
N LYS A 80 -13.62 -1.98 3.07
CA LYS A 80 -13.30 -1.04 2.00
C LYS A 80 -11.89 -0.48 2.11
N ILE A 81 -10.96 -1.34 2.51
CA ILE A 81 -9.55 -0.97 2.60
C ILE A 81 -8.95 -1.04 1.21
N ARG A 82 -8.22 0.00 0.85
CA ARG A 82 -7.55 0.07 -0.45
C ARG A 82 -6.15 -0.50 -0.35
N ILE A 83 -5.78 -1.21 -1.41
CA ILE A 83 -4.40 -1.68 -1.55
C ILE A 83 -3.62 -0.59 -2.28
N LEU A 84 -2.57 -0.11 -1.65
CA LEU A 84 -1.66 0.85 -2.28
C LEU A 84 -0.37 0.10 -2.61
N MET A 85 -0.13 -0.08 -3.89
CA MET A 85 1.05 -0.79 -4.35
C MET A 85 2.17 0.20 -4.60
N VAL A 86 3.34 -0.10 -4.05
CA VAL A 86 4.52 0.77 -4.15
C VAL A 86 5.61 0.02 -4.89
N SER A 87 6.06 0.58 -6.00
CA SER A 87 7.11 0.01 -6.82
C SER A 87 8.49 0.34 -6.27
N ASP A 88 9.51 -0.32 -6.79
CA ASP A 88 10.87 -0.12 -6.34
C ASP A 88 11.36 1.31 -6.53
N ASP A 89 10.85 2.01 -7.52
CA ASP A 89 11.20 3.40 -7.77
C ASP A 89 10.40 4.40 -6.93
N GLY A 90 9.55 3.90 -6.05
CA GLY A 90 8.75 4.73 -5.18
C GLY A 90 7.41 5.16 -5.74
N SER A 91 7.09 4.78 -6.98
CA SER A 91 5.79 5.14 -7.53
C SER A 91 4.69 4.34 -6.85
N CYS A 92 3.55 4.97 -6.61
CA CYS A 92 2.44 4.37 -5.90
C CYS A 92 1.23 4.27 -6.81
N THR A 93 0.56 3.12 -6.76
CA THR A 93 -0.64 2.87 -7.54
C THR A 93 -1.71 2.33 -6.63
N SER A 94 -2.84 3.01 -6.57
CA SER A 94 -3.98 2.54 -5.81
C SER A 94 -4.71 1.49 -6.63
N LYS A 95 -4.93 0.33 -6.03
CA LYS A 95 -5.72 -0.68 -6.68
C LYS A 95 -7.18 -0.41 -6.36
N ASN A 96 -7.85 0.24 -7.29
CA ASN A 96 -9.26 0.53 -7.11
C ASN A 96 -10.09 -0.70 -7.31
N ARG A 97 -11.05 -0.84 -6.44
CA ARG A 97 -12.07 -1.85 -6.61
C ARG A 97 -13.10 -1.33 -7.56
N ARG A 98 -13.12 -1.92 -8.69
CA ARG A 98 -14.21 -1.63 -9.61
C ARG A 98 -15.35 -2.48 -9.18
N ASN A 99 -16.39 -1.87 -8.98
CA ASN A 99 -17.51 -2.63 -8.48
C ASN A 99 -18.49 -2.94 -9.54
#